data_56cffd2ff4f0bbc72a43a1064913ba00
#
_entry.id   56cffd2ff4f0bbc72a43a1064913ba00
#
_cell.length_a   1.000
_cell.length_b   1.000
_cell.length_c   1.000
_cell.angle_alpha   90.00
_cell.angle_beta   90.00
_cell.angle_gamma   90.00
#
_symmetry.space_group_name_H-M   'P 1'
#
loop_
_entity.id
_entity.type
_entity.pdbx_description
1 polymer ?
#
loop_
_entity_poly.entity_id
_entity_poly.type
_entity_poly.pdbx_seq_one_letter_code
_entity_poly.pdbx_strand_id
1 'polypeptide(L)'
;MHRIAGVWGIAAMIAAPARAADIAIADAWFRALPSGQPAGGYFTMHNRGAAPAELVAAASVACGMLMLHQSMNASGTSKMMDVKSVGVPAGGTVAFAPGGYHLMCTDPGAAMTPGKTVPVTLVFSDGSKAHANFTVKNAAGK
;
A
#
# COMPACT_ATOMS: atom_id res chain seq x y z
N MET A 1 46.35 38.71 -22.90
CA MET A 1 45.91 38.09 -21.62
C MET A 1 44.39 37.84 -21.73
N HIS A 2 44.02 36.61 -21.98
CA HIS A 2 42.62 36.22 -22.11
C HIS A 2 42.20 35.60 -20.77
N ARG A 3 41.30 36.23 -20.06
CA ARG A 3 40.67 35.66 -18.88
C ARG A 3 39.48 34.81 -19.33
N ILE A 4 39.61 33.50 -19.17
CA ILE A 4 38.53 32.58 -19.36
C ILE A 4 37.71 32.57 -18.06
N ALA A 5 36.52 33.18 -18.07
CA ALA A 5 35.55 33.07 -16.99
C ALA A 5 34.91 31.68 -17.10
N GLY A 6 35.27 30.79 -16.19
CA GLY A 6 34.61 29.50 -16.05
C GLY A 6 33.19 29.69 -15.50
N VAL A 7 32.19 29.44 -16.31
CA VAL A 7 30.81 29.35 -15.87
C VAL A 7 30.63 27.99 -15.17
N TRP A 8 30.57 28.01 -13.86
CA TRP A 8 30.20 26.84 -13.07
C TRP A 8 28.69 26.69 -13.18
N GLY A 9 28.24 25.84 -14.06
CA GLY A 9 26.83 25.45 -14.11
C GLY A 9 26.49 24.62 -12.89
N ILE A 10 25.67 25.16 -12.00
CA ILE A 10 25.06 24.39 -10.91
C ILE A 10 24.00 23.52 -11.56
N ALA A 11 24.31 22.24 -11.75
CA ALA A 11 23.31 21.27 -12.14
C ALA A 11 22.38 21.05 -10.94
N ALA A 12 21.16 21.59 -11.01
CA ALA A 12 20.12 21.29 -10.03
C ALA A 12 19.75 19.81 -10.20
N MET A 13 20.12 18.95 -9.24
CA MET A 13 19.63 17.59 -9.16
C MET A 13 18.16 17.64 -8.76
N ILE A 14 17.26 17.46 -9.72
CA ILE A 14 15.84 17.24 -9.44
C ILE A 14 15.74 15.79 -8.97
N ALA A 15 15.40 15.60 -7.69
CA ALA A 15 15.14 14.27 -7.15
C ALA A 15 13.93 13.67 -7.89
N ALA A 16 14.10 12.49 -8.52
CA ALA A 16 12.99 11.77 -9.11
C ALA A 16 12.00 11.33 -8.02
N PRO A 17 10.68 11.33 -8.28
CA PRO A 17 9.70 10.80 -7.33
C PRO A 17 9.99 9.33 -7.02
N ALA A 18 9.67 8.89 -5.80
CA ALA A 18 9.82 7.50 -5.42
C ALA A 18 8.90 6.62 -6.29
N ARG A 19 9.44 5.50 -6.78
CA ARG A 19 8.72 4.52 -7.59
C ARG A 19 8.34 3.32 -6.73
N ALA A 20 7.40 2.49 -7.22
CA ALA A 20 7.03 1.25 -6.56
C ALA A 20 8.22 0.34 -6.25
N ALA A 21 9.27 0.35 -7.10
CA ALA A 21 10.51 -0.40 -6.87
C ALA A 21 11.26 0.02 -5.59
N ASP A 22 11.04 1.25 -5.10
CA ASP A 22 11.63 1.77 -3.86
C ASP A 22 10.81 1.37 -2.62
N ILE A 23 9.64 0.78 -2.81
CA ILE A 23 8.75 0.37 -1.72
C ILE A 23 8.95 -1.10 -1.39
N ALA A 24 9.38 -1.37 -0.18
CA ALA A 24 9.44 -2.72 0.37
C ALA A 24 8.12 -3.06 1.06
N ILE A 25 7.53 -4.20 0.69
CA ILE A 25 6.30 -4.72 1.28
C ILE A 25 6.65 -5.89 2.19
N ALA A 26 6.14 -5.87 3.42
CA ALA A 26 6.38 -6.92 4.41
C ALA A 26 5.09 -7.28 5.15
N ASP A 27 5.08 -8.49 5.74
CA ASP A 27 4.01 -8.96 6.64
C ASP A 27 2.62 -8.85 6.01
N ALA A 28 2.51 -9.18 4.74
CA ALA A 28 1.29 -9.03 3.97
C ALA A 28 0.34 -10.22 4.18
N TRP A 29 -0.88 -9.94 4.62
CA TRP A 29 -1.88 -10.98 4.86
C TRP A 29 -3.31 -10.45 4.75
N PHE A 30 -4.25 -11.34 4.48
CA PHE A 30 -5.68 -11.08 4.56
C PHE A 30 -6.32 -11.85 5.70
N ARG A 31 -7.27 -11.21 6.37
CA ARG A 31 -8.18 -11.89 7.30
C ARG A 31 -9.43 -12.26 6.53
N ALA A 32 -9.58 -13.54 6.20
CA ALA A 32 -10.79 -14.05 5.56
C ALA A 32 -11.84 -14.36 6.62
N LEU A 33 -13.06 -13.95 6.37
CA LEU A 33 -14.22 -14.22 7.20
C LEU A 33 -15.12 -15.27 6.55
N PRO A 34 -15.92 -16.02 7.34
CA PRO A 34 -16.82 -17.02 6.78
C PRO A 34 -17.88 -16.41 5.84
N SER A 35 -18.43 -17.24 4.96
CA SER A 35 -19.62 -16.94 4.16
C SER A 35 -19.46 -15.77 3.17
N GLY A 36 -18.27 -15.61 2.60
CA GLY A 36 -18.02 -14.60 1.57
C GLY A 36 -18.09 -13.15 2.06
N GLN A 37 -17.99 -12.94 3.38
CA GLN A 37 -17.90 -11.60 3.94
C GLN A 37 -16.62 -10.89 3.47
N PRO A 38 -16.61 -9.54 3.43
CA PRO A 38 -15.40 -8.80 3.05
C PRO A 38 -14.19 -9.18 3.88
N ALA A 39 -13.04 -9.28 3.23
CA ALA A 39 -11.76 -9.61 3.86
C ALA A 39 -10.91 -8.36 4.04
N GLY A 40 -10.29 -8.21 5.21
CA GLY A 40 -9.36 -7.12 5.49
C GLY A 40 -7.94 -7.50 5.13
N GLY A 41 -7.22 -6.62 4.42
CA GLY A 41 -5.83 -6.83 4.06
C GLY A 41 -4.89 -5.90 4.83
N TYR A 42 -3.79 -6.43 5.30
CA TYR A 42 -2.81 -5.74 6.13
C TYR A 42 -1.39 -6.01 5.63
N PHE A 43 -0.54 -5.01 5.74
CA PHE A 43 0.86 -5.09 5.32
C PHE A 43 1.62 -3.87 5.80
N THR A 44 2.93 -3.92 5.69
CA THR A 44 3.81 -2.79 5.99
C THR A 44 4.49 -2.34 4.71
N MET A 45 4.51 -1.03 4.47
CA MET A 45 5.26 -0.40 3.39
C MET A 45 6.44 0.38 3.97
N HIS A 46 7.63 0.13 3.45
CA HIS A 46 8.81 0.94 3.75
C HIS A 46 9.33 1.59 2.48
N ASN A 47 9.45 2.91 2.48
CA ASN A 47 9.95 3.68 1.36
C ASN A 47 11.47 3.87 1.49
N ARG A 48 12.24 3.17 0.67
CA ARG A 48 13.70 3.26 0.61
C ARG A 48 14.19 4.36 -0.32
N GLY A 49 13.27 5.01 -1.04
CA GLY A 49 13.58 6.10 -1.96
C GLY A 49 13.88 7.42 -1.24
N ALA A 50 14.39 8.38 -2.02
CA ALA A 50 14.73 9.72 -1.54
C ALA A 50 13.56 10.71 -1.62
N ALA A 51 12.40 10.29 -2.14
CA ALA A 51 11.21 11.12 -2.29
C ALA A 51 9.99 10.39 -1.71
N PRO A 52 8.95 11.13 -1.28
CA PRO A 52 7.71 10.51 -0.80
C PRO A 52 7.02 9.72 -1.91
N ALA A 53 6.32 8.66 -1.55
CA ALA A 53 5.44 7.90 -2.43
C ALA A 53 4.01 7.98 -1.92
N GLU A 54 3.04 7.77 -2.81
CA GLU A 54 1.63 7.84 -2.47
C GLU A 54 0.89 6.65 -3.07
N LEU A 55 0.35 5.79 -2.19
CA LEU A 55 -0.46 4.65 -2.59
C LEU A 55 -1.88 5.15 -2.90
N VAL A 56 -2.38 4.87 -4.10
CA VAL A 56 -3.68 5.39 -4.56
C VAL A 56 -4.69 4.30 -4.90
N ALA A 57 -4.25 3.07 -5.13
CA ALA A 57 -5.14 1.97 -5.46
C ALA A 57 -4.51 0.61 -5.18
N ALA A 58 -5.34 -0.40 -5.11
CA ALA A 58 -4.94 -1.80 -5.02
C ALA A 58 -5.88 -2.65 -5.86
N ALA A 59 -5.39 -3.78 -6.34
CA ALA A 59 -6.16 -4.73 -7.11
C ALA A 59 -5.72 -6.17 -6.82
N SER A 60 -6.66 -7.10 -6.89
CA SER A 60 -6.39 -8.53 -6.82
C SER A 60 -7.48 -9.31 -7.56
N VAL A 61 -7.06 -10.35 -8.27
CA VAL A 61 -8.01 -11.27 -8.92
C VAL A 61 -8.83 -12.08 -7.92
N ALA A 62 -8.39 -12.12 -6.65
CA ALA A 62 -9.11 -12.80 -5.58
C ALA A 62 -10.27 -11.98 -5.02
N CYS A 63 -10.45 -10.73 -5.45
CA CYS A 63 -11.47 -9.80 -4.96
C CYS A 63 -12.31 -9.29 -6.12
N GLY A 64 -13.62 -9.14 -5.90
CA GLY A 64 -14.46 -8.39 -6.82
C GLY A 64 -14.05 -6.93 -6.88
N MET A 65 -13.72 -6.36 -5.72
CA MET A 65 -13.15 -5.01 -5.59
C MET A 65 -12.17 -4.98 -4.41
N LEU A 66 -11.08 -4.25 -4.56
CA LEU A 66 -10.11 -4.03 -3.49
C LEU A 66 -9.89 -2.53 -3.32
N MET A 67 -10.18 -2.01 -2.13
CA MET A 67 -10.21 -0.58 -1.84
C MET A 67 -9.33 -0.23 -0.65
N LEU A 68 -8.88 1.03 -0.60
CA LEU A 68 -8.18 1.58 0.56
C LEU A 68 -9.21 2.12 1.55
N HIS A 69 -9.17 1.63 2.78
CA HIS A 69 -10.04 2.07 3.85
C HIS A 69 -9.25 2.46 5.09
N GLN A 70 -9.89 3.21 5.97
CA GLN A 70 -9.38 3.54 7.29
C GLN A 70 -10.46 3.35 8.33
N SER A 71 -10.15 2.63 9.40
CA SER A 71 -11.01 2.54 10.56
C SER A 71 -10.79 3.75 11.46
N MET A 72 -11.88 4.37 11.91
CA MET A 72 -11.85 5.50 12.82
C MET A 72 -12.82 5.26 13.98
N ASN A 73 -12.36 5.56 15.21
CA ASN A 73 -13.22 5.60 16.38
C ASN A 73 -13.61 7.05 16.68
N ALA A 74 -14.86 7.38 16.47
CA ALA A 74 -15.41 8.70 16.81
C ALA A 74 -16.56 8.51 17.78
N SER A 75 -16.49 9.11 18.96
CA SER A 75 -17.58 9.11 19.98
C SER A 75 -18.10 7.71 20.33
N GLY A 76 -17.18 6.73 20.45
CA GLY A 76 -17.53 5.36 20.81
C GLY A 76 -18.09 4.52 19.65
N THR A 77 -18.15 5.08 18.44
CA THR A 77 -18.59 4.37 17.24
C THR A 77 -17.42 4.12 16.31
N SER A 78 -17.25 2.87 15.89
CA SER A 78 -16.26 2.50 14.87
C SER A 78 -16.85 2.77 13.48
N LYS A 79 -16.14 3.54 12.65
CA LYS A 79 -16.50 3.83 11.27
C LYS A 79 -15.36 3.44 10.33
N MET A 80 -15.71 2.90 9.17
CA MET A 80 -14.81 2.71 8.06
C MET A 80 -15.02 3.83 7.04
N MET A 81 -13.92 4.40 6.55
CA MET A 81 -13.93 5.47 5.55
C MET A 81 -13.11 5.07 4.36
N ASP A 82 -13.58 5.44 3.17
CA ASP A 82 -12.79 5.37 1.96
C ASP A 82 -11.63 6.36 2.05
N VAL A 83 -10.46 5.92 1.62
CA VAL A 83 -9.25 6.73 1.60
C VAL A 83 -8.77 6.85 0.16
N LYS A 84 -8.55 8.08 -0.30
CA LYS A 84 -8.10 8.33 -1.69
C LYS A 84 -6.64 7.99 -1.88
N SER A 85 -5.83 8.21 -0.86
CA SER A 85 -4.40 7.95 -0.91
C SER A 85 -3.80 7.78 0.48
N VAL A 86 -2.67 7.07 0.52
CA VAL A 86 -1.86 6.92 1.74
C VAL A 86 -0.42 7.27 1.40
N GLY A 87 0.09 8.34 2.00
CA GLY A 87 1.45 8.80 1.78
C GLY A 87 2.46 7.98 2.58
N VAL A 88 3.60 7.68 1.96
CA VAL A 88 4.75 7.04 2.61
C VAL A 88 5.94 7.99 2.48
N PRO A 89 6.36 8.67 3.55
CA PRO A 89 7.49 9.58 3.47
C PRO A 89 8.78 8.89 3.01
N ALA A 90 9.69 9.65 2.42
CA ALA A 90 11.02 9.15 2.08
C ALA A 90 11.70 8.59 3.33
N GLY A 91 12.22 7.36 3.26
CA GLY A 91 12.80 6.66 4.41
C GLY A 91 11.79 6.23 5.47
N GLY A 92 10.49 6.51 5.28
CA GLY A 92 9.45 6.23 6.24
C GLY A 92 8.79 4.87 6.05
N THR A 93 8.04 4.46 7.07
CA THR A 93 7.27 3.21 7.10
C THR A 93 5.83 3.51 7.46
N VAL A 94 4.90 2.90 6.75
CA VAL A 94 3.47 2.95 7.04
C VAL A 94 2.95 1.52 7.17
N ALA A 95 2.26 1.24 8.28
CA ALA A 95 1.66 -0.05 8.53
C ALA A 95 0.14 0.01 8.29
N PHE A 96 -0.36 -0.91 7.47
CA PHE A 96 -1.78 -1.23 7.40
C PHE A 96 -2.04 -2.34 8.41
N ALA A 97 -2.80 -2.03 9.45
CA ALA A 97 -3.03 -2.92 10.58
C ALA A 97 -4.47 -2.81 11.08
N PRO A 98 -4.98 -3.85 11.77
CA PRO A 98 -6.32 -3.79 12.35
C PRO A 98 -6.51 -2.54 13.21
N GLY A 99 -7.63 -1.84 13.02
CA GLY A 99 -7.93 -0.59 13.70
C GLY A 99 -7.41 0.67 13.02
N GLY A 100 -6.63 0.54 11.96
CA GLY A 100 -6.08 1.65 11.18
C GLY A 100 -6.40 1.53 9.70
N TYR A 101 -5.42 1.82 8.86
CA TYR A 101 -5.53 1.58 7.41
C TYR A 101 -5.66 0.08 7.12
N HIS A 102 -6.47 -0.25 6.12
CA HIS A 102 -6.58 -1.62 5.61
C HIS A 102 -7.02 -1.62 4.14
N LEU A 103 -6.76 -2.74 3.48
CA LEU A 103 -7.38 -3.03 2.19
C LEU A 103 -8.69 -3.75 2.46
N MET A 104 -9.76 -3.32 1.82
CA MET A 104 -11.06 -3.99 1.91
C MET A 104 -11.32 -4.76 0.61
N CYS A 105 -11.34 -6.08 0.72
CA CYS A 105 -11.67 -7.00 -0.36
C CYS A 105 -13.16 -7.33 -0.30
N THR A 106 -13.93 -6.80 -1.22
CA THR A 106 -15.35 -7.14 -1.36
C THR A 106 -15.53 -8.24 -2.40
N ASP A 107 -16.57 -9.05 -2.24
CA ASP A 107 -16.82 -10.22 -3.09
C ASP A 107 -15.57 -11.10 -3.24
N PRO A 108 -15.01 -11.61 -2.12
CA PRO A 108 -13.84 -12.46 -2.19
C PRO A 108 -14.15 -13.76 -2.92
N GLY A 109 -13.26 -14.16 -3.83
CA GLY A 109 -13.36 -15.41 -4.55
C GLY A 109 -12.82 -16.60 -3.76
N ALA A 110 -12.83 -17.78 -4.41
CA ALA A 110 -12.41 -19.03 -3.78
C ALA A 110 -10.94 -19.04 -3.31
N ALA A 111 -10.09 -18.22 -3.94
CA ALA A 111 -8.69 -18.09 -3.52
C ALA A 111 -8.52 -17.41 -2.16
N MET A 112 -9.52 -16.65 -1.68
CA MET A 112 -9.52 -16.02 -0.36
C MET A 112 -9.89 -17.04 0.72
N THR A 113 -9.10 -18.08 0.82
CA THR A 113 -9.30 -19.19 1.76
C THR A 113 -8.07 -19.28 2.68
N PRO A 114 -8.25 -19.42 3.99
CA PRO A 114 -7.13 -19.57 4.92
C PRO A 114 -6.15 -20.67 4.49
N GLY A 115 -4.87 -20.36 4.55
CA GLY A 115 -3.78 -21.22 4.11
C GLY A 115 -3.34 -21.01 2.69
N LYS A 116 -4.09 -20.27 1.89
CA LYS A 116 -3.72 -19.90 0.51
C LYS A 116 -2.98 -18.57 0.46
N THR A 117 -2.39 -18.29 -0.69
CA THR A 117 -1.71 -17.04 -0.99
C THR A 117 -2.41 -16.39 -2.19
N VAL A 118 -2.64 -15.08 -2.11
CA VAL A 118 -3.29 -14.33 -3.19
C VAL A 118 -2.39 -13.19 -3.66
N PRO A 119 -2.32 -12.94 -4.98
CA PRO A 119 -1.52 -11.85 -5.52
C PRO A 119 -2.25 -10.52 -5.33
N VAL A 120 -1.52 -9.49 -4.97
CA VAL A 120 -2.03 -8.12 -4.86
C VAL A 120 -1.12 -7.18 -5.64
N THR A 121 -1.73 -6.27 -6.38
CA THR A 121 -1.04 -5.17 -7.05
C THR A 121 -1.36 -3.88 -6.32
N LEU A 122 -0.33 -3.17 -5.88
CA LEU A 122 -0.42 -1.84 -5.28
C LEU A 122 -0.04 -0.81 -6.32
N VAL A 123 -0.88 0.23 -6.49
CA VAL A 123 -0.69 1.27 -7.50
C VAL A 123 -0.36 2.58 -6.81
N PHE A 124 0.71 3.23 -7.26
CA PHE A 124 1.17 4.52 -6.73
C PHE A 124 0.80 5.67 -7.66
N SER A 125 0.81 6.89 -7.14
CA SER A 125 0.35 8.08 -7.84
C SER A 125 1.14 8.41 -9.11
N ASP A 126 2.39 7.96 -9.21
CA ASP A 126 3.22 8.08 -10.42
C ASP A 126 2.89 7.04 -11.51
N GLY A 127 1.92 6.17 -11.26
CA GLY A 127 1.53 5.07 -12.15
C GLY A 127 2.34 3.80 -11.97
N SER A 128 3.38 3.80 -11.14
CA SER A 128 4.15 2.58 -10.86
C SER A 128 3.37 1.60 -10.00
N LYS A 129 3.69 0.31 -10.10
CA LYS A 129 2.98 -0.79 -9.45
C LYS A 129 3.96 -1.68 -8.70
N ALA A 130 3.58 -2.04 -7.46
CA ALA A 130 4.27 -3.07 -6.69
C ALA A 130 3.38 -4.31 -6.61
N HIS A 131 3.98 -5.48 -6.73
CA HIS A 131 3.30 -6.77 -6.64
C HIS A 131 3.75 -7.48 -5.37
N ALA A 132 2.81 -8.01 -4.61
CA ALA A 132 3.08 -8.77 -3.40
C ALA A 132 2.12 -9.93 -3.27
N ASN A 133 2.59 -11.02 -2.66
CA ASN A 133 1.75 -12.16 -2.31
C ASN A 133 1.31 -12.02 -0.86
N PHE A 134 0.01 -12.04 -0.65
CA PHE A 134 -0.60 -11.95 0.68
C PHE A 134 -1.02 -13.35 1.14
N THR A 135 -0.60 -13.73 2.34
CA THR A 135 -1.06 -14.96 2.98
C THR A 135 -2.48 -14.78 3.51
N VAL A 136 -3.37 -15.71 3.23
CA VAL A 136 -4.73 -15.67 3.76
C VAL A 136 -4.78 -16.41 5.10
N LYS A 137 -5.30 -15.72 6.10
CA LYS A 137 -5.49 -16.22 7.46
C LYS A 137 -6.97 -16.23 7.84
N ASN A 138 -7.32 -16.99 8.87
CA ASN A 138 -8.71 -17.03 9.36
C ASN A 138 -9.07 -15.80 10.20
N ALA A 139 -10.29 -15.76 10.74
CA ALA A 139 -10.79 -14.65 11.55
C ALA A 139 -9.93 -14.39 12.80
N ALA A 140 -9.25 -15.41 13.31
CA ALA A 140 -8.35 -15.29 14.46
C ALA A 140 -6.93 -14.81 14.08
N GLY A 141 -6.66 -14.59 12.78
CA GLY A 141 -5.34 -14.18 12.30
C GLY A 141 -4.33 -15.33 12.24
N LYS A 142 -4.79 -16.54 12.00
CA LYS A 142 -3.95 -17.75 11.92
C LYS A 142 -4.10 -18.45 10.58
#